data_a13a126123a2e0d65d42bf4393416921
#
_entry.id   a13a126123a2e0d65d42bf4393416921
#
_cell.length_a   1.000
_cell.length_b   1.000
_cell.length_c   1.000
_cell.angle_alpha   90.00
_cell.angle_beta   90.00
_cell.angle_gamma   90.00
#
_symmetry.space_group_name_H-M   'P 1'
#
loop_
_entity.id
_entity.type
_entity.pdbx_description
1 polymer ?
#
loop_
_entity_poly.entity_id
_entity_poly.type
_entity_poly.pdbx_seq_one_letter_code
_entity_poly.pdbx_strand_id
1 'polypeptide(L)'
;MAIAGGWDPLEWRLKMTEGLPDWQLVLKTLKEKAGFRTDLPKGEGMGVAVVESHGTIAAACATVTVSRRGRLNIEKLLVVLDAGRVINPHTAAEQCEGSVCWELSHAWTGGLELEGGRFVNTNFDTYNLLRICRLTAATS
;
A
#
# COMPACT_ATOMS: atom_id res chain seq x y z
N MET A 1 6.40 -9.83 -12.23
CA MET A 1 5.77 -10.81 -13.16
C MET A 1 4.82 -10.13 -14.16
N ALA A 2 3.78 -9.39 -13.76
CA ALA A 2 2.82 -8.77 -14.70
C ALA A 2 3.52 -7.96 -15.80
N ILE A 3 4.33 -6.96 -15.43
CA ILE A 3 5.05 -6.08 -16.38
C ILE A 3 5.98 -6.89 -17.31
N ALA A 4 6.71 -7.86 -16.78
CA ALA A 4 7.58 -8.72 -17.60
C ALA A 4 6.81 -9.59 -18.61
N GLY A 5 5.54 -9.88 -18.33
CA GLY A 5 4.62 -10.59 -19.22
C GLY A 5 3.79 -9.70 -20.13
N GLY A 6 4.00 -8.37 -20.10
CA GLY A 6 3.21 -7.41 -20.88
C GLY A 6 1.78 -7.21 -20.38
N TRP A 7 1.49 -7.54 -19.14
CA TRP A 7 0.17 -7.42 -18.53
C TRP A 7 0.07 -6.17 -17.66
N ASP A 8 -1.11 -5.55 -17.66
CA ASP A 8 -1.47 -4.58 -16.61
C ASP A 8 -1.44 -5.28 -15.24
N PRO A 9 -0.78 -4.70 -14.22
CA PRO A 9 -0.64 -5.32 -12.90
C PRO A 9 -1.95 -5.66 -12.21
N LEU A 10 -3.00 -4.87 -12.41
CA LEU A 10 -4.30 -5.12 -11.80
C LEU A 10 -5.09 -6.17 -12.58
N GLU A 11 -5.10 -6.10 -13.91
CA GLU A 11 -5.73 -7.12 -14.77
C GLU A 11 -5.09 -8.50 -14.56
N TRP A 12 -3.77 -8.53 -14.42
CA TRP A 12 -3.06 -9.79 -14.13
C TRP A 12 -3.53 -10.40 -12.81
N ARG A 13 -3.71 -9.59 -11.75
CA ARG A 13 -4.22 -10.06 -10.46
C ARG A 13 -5.65 -10.56 -10.56
N LEU A 14 -6.51 -9.85 -11.27
CA LEU A 14 -7.88 -10.27 -11.56
C LEU A 14 -7.91 -11.63 -12.25
N LYS A 15 -7.03 -11.84 -13.24
CA LYS A 15 -6.91 -13.12 -13.94
C LYS A 15 -6.41 -14.24 -13.02
N MET A 16 -5.41 -13.97 -12.19
CA MET A 16 -4.85 -14.98 -11.28
C MET A 16 -5.81 -15.37 -10.14
N THR A 17 -6.83 -14.57 -9.88
CA THR A 17 -7.85 -14.82 -8.85
C THR A 17 -9.19 -15.27 -9.45
N GLU A 18 -9.21 -15.69 -10.73
CA GLU A 18 -10.41 -16.29 -11.33
C GLU A 18 -10.86 -17.51 -10.52
N GLY A 19 -12.16 -17.55 -10.19
CA GLY A 19 -12.75 -18.59 -9.33
C GLY A 19 -12.71 -18.29 -7.82
N LEU A 20 -12.14 -17.17 -7.40
CA LEU A 20 -12.10 -16.69 -6.02
C LEU A 20 -12.99 -15.44 -5.88
N PRO A 21 -14.30 -15.59 -5.56
CA PRO A 21 -15.27 -14.49 -5.64
C PRO A 21 -14.94 -13.31 -4.74
N ASP A 22 -14.48 -13.56 -3.52
CA ASP A 22 -14.17 -12.52 -2.54
C ASP A 22 -12.94 -11.69 -2.98
N TRP A 23 -11.90 -12.35 -3.50
CA TRP A 23 -10.75 -11.68 -4.10
C TRP A 23 -11.12 -10.83 -5.31
N GLN A 24 -12.01 -11.38 -6.17
CA GLN A 24 -12.53 -10.66 -7.33
C GLN A 24 -13.31 -9.42 -6.93
N LEU A 25 -14.14 -9.51 -5.87
CA LEU A 25 -14.91 -8.39 -5.36
C LEU A 25 -13.98 -7.24 -4.89
N VAL A 26 -12.99 -7.57 -4.05
CA VAL A 26 -12.04 -6.60 -3.50
C VAL A 26 -11.23 -5.93 -4.60
N LEU A 27 -10.70 -6.70 -5.56
CA LEU A 27 -9.90 -6.17 -6.68
C LEU A 27 -10.73 -5.33 -7.65
N LYS A 28 -11.97 -5.72 -7.97
CA LYS A 28 -12.88 -4.93 -8.83
C LYS A 28 -13.27 -3.62 -8.16
N THR A 29 -13.59 -3.65 -6.87
CA THR A 29 -13.87 -2.44 -6.09
C THR A 29 -12.66 -1.50 -6.06
N LEU A 30 -11.46 -2.06 -5.87
CA LEU A 30 -10.22 -1.27 -5.94
C LEU A 30 -10.04 -0.63 -7.31
N LYS A 31 -10.26 -1.38 -8.39
CA LYS A 31 -10.17 -0.89 -9.77
C LYS A 31 -11.07 0.30 -10.04
N GLU A 32 -12.34 0.18 -9.64
CA GLU A 32 -13.35 1.24 -9.82
C GLU A 32 -13.01 2.51 -9.04
N LYS A 33 -12.58 2.36 -7.78
CA LYS A 33 -12.34 3.51 -6.89
C LYS A 33 -10.96 4.16 -7.06
N ALA A 34 -9.94 3.38 -7.44
CA ALA A 34 -8.57 3.89 -7.57
C ALA A 34 -8.33 4.63 -8.89
N GLY A 35 -9.08 4.30 -9.95
CA GLY A 35 -8.78 4.80 -11.29
C GLY A 35 -7.38 4.35 -11.76
N PHE A 36 -7.00 3.12 -11.42
CA PHE A 36 -5.67 2.58 -11.70
C PHE A 36 -5.34 2.61 -13.19
N ARG A 37 -4.14 3.08 -13.52
CA ARG A 37 -3.60 3.12 -14.88
C ARG A 37 -2.07 3.03 -14.86
N THR A 38 -1.50 2.60 -15.97
CA THR A 38 -0.04 2.42 -16.15
C THR A 38 0.59 3.46 -17.09
N ASP A 39 -0.24 4.22 -17.83
CA ASP A 39 0.17 5.26 -18.77
C ASP A 39 0.30 6.63 -18.09
N LEU A 40 1.15 6.74 -17.09
CA LEU A 40 1.34 7.93 -16.30
C LEU A 40 2.50 8.79 -16.82
N PRO A 41 2.45 10.12 -16.63
CA PRO A 41 3.56 11.00 -16.94
C PRO A 41 4.83 10.62 -16.18
N LYS A 42 5.99 11.02 -16.74
CA LYS A 42 7.27 10.79 -16.06
C LYS A 42 7.32 11.46 -14.69
N GLY A 43 7.63 10.69 -13.68
CA GLY A 43 7.64 11.12 -12.28
C GLY A 43 6.36 10.82 -11.53
N GLU A 44 5.35 10.25 -12.17
CA GLU A 44 4.15 9.72 -11.54
C GLU A 44 4.12 8.21 -11.59
N GLY A 45 3.47 7.58 -10.65
CA GLY A 45 3.35 6.13 -10.60
C GLY A 45 2.15 5.67 -9.79
N MET A 46 1.59 4.54 -10.19
CA MET A 46 0.59 3.83 -9.40
C MET A 46 1.04 2.39 -9.17
N GLY A 47 0.78 1.88 -7.98
CA GLY A 47 1.09 0.52 -7.60
C GLY A 47 -0.08 -0.16 -6.92
N VAL A 48 -0.27 -1.46 -7.17
CA VAL A 48 -1.33 -2.26 -6.55
C VAL A 48 -0.76 -3.47 -5.83
N ALA A 49 -1.35 -3.78 -4.68
CA ALA A 49 -1.07 -4.97 -3.90
C ALA A 49 -2.38 -5.60 -3.44
N VAL A 50 -2.37 -6.90 -3.21
CA VAL A 50 -3.46 -7.65 -2.60
C VAL A 50 -2.88 -8.74 -1.73
N VAL A 51 -3.48 -8.97 -0.58
CA VAL A 51 -3.06 -9.99 0.38
C VAL A 51 -4.28 -10.55 1.09
N GLU A 52 -4.19 -11.80 1.49
CA GLU A 52 -5.10 -12.42 2.45
C GLU A 52 -4.32 -12.80 3.71
N SER A 53 -4.89 -12.47 4.85
CA SER A 53 -4.35 -12.87 6.15
C SER A 53 -5.48 -13.09 7.14
N HIS A 54 -5.48 -14.24 7.81
CA HIS A 54 -6.46 -14.59 8.85
C HIS A 54 -7.92 -14.47 8.39
N GLY A 55 -8.21 -14.80 7.12
CA GLY A 55 -9.56 -14.71 6.55
C GLY A 55 -10.00 -13.30 6.17
N THR A 56 -9.09 -12.32 6.20
CA THR A 56 -9.33 -10.96 5.73
C THR A 56 -8.58 -10.74 4.42
N ILE A 57 -9.25 -10.23 3.41
CA ILE A 57 -8.66 -9.87 2.12
C ILE A 57 -8.51 -8.35 2.06
N ALA A 58 -7.31 -7.88 1.82
CA ALA A 58 -7.02 -6.46 1.66
C ALA A 58 -6.35 -6.19 0.31
N ALA A 59 -6.85 -5.21 -0.43
CA ALA A 59 -6.19 -4.70 -1.62
C ALA A 59 -5.92 -3.21 -1.48
N ALA A 60 -4.74 -2.77 -1.90
CA ALA A 60 -4.30 -1.39 -1.83
C ALA A 60 -3.84 -0.87 -3.18
N CYS A 61 -4.10 0.41 -3.43
CA CYS A 61 -3.55 1.15 -4.56
C CYS A 61 -2.91 2.44 -4.05
N ALA A 62 -1.63 2.61 -4.31
CA ALA A 62 -0.90 3.83 -4.04
C ALA A 62 -0.70 4.64 -5.32
N THR A 63 -0.94 5.95 -5.24
CA THR A 63 -0.55 6.94 -6.27
C THR A 63 0.60 7.75 -5.71
N VAL A 64 1.69 7.83 -6.45
CA VAL A 64 2.91 8.49 -6.01
C VAL A 64 3.44 9.45 -7.05
N THR A 65 4.16 10.48 -6.59
CA THR A 65 4.95 11.38 -7.44
C THR A 65 6.40 11.38 -6.98
N VAL A 66 7.31 11.50 -7.95
CA VAL A 66 8.74 11.63 -7.70
C VAL A 66 9.22 12.93 -8.31
N SER A 67 9.67 13.86 -7.49
CA SER A 67 10.21 15.13 -7.93
C SER A 67 11.49 14.95 -8.73
N ARG A 68 11.92 15.98 -9.49
CA ARG A 68 13.21 15.99 -10.22
C ARG A 68 14.43 15.81 -9.31
N ARG A 69 14.27 16.06 -7.99
CA ARG A 69 15.33 15.87 -6.98
C ARG A 69 15.25 14.48 -6.32
N GLY A 70 14.44 13.56 -6.85
CA GLY A 70 14.27 12.20 -6.31
C GLY A 70 13.40 12.11 -5.05
N ARG A 71 12.70 13.19 -4.66
CA ARG A 71 11.82 13.15 -3.50
C ARG A 71 10.52 12.47 -3.88
N LEU A 72 10.19 11.37 -3.19
CA LEU A 72 8.94 10.64 -3.29
C LEU A 72 7.86 11.34 -2.44
N ASN A 73 6.67 11.50 -3.02
CA ASN A 73 5.45 11.87 -2.31
C ASN A 73 4.38 10.81 -2.58
N ILE A 74 3.61 10.48 -1.57
CA ILE A 74 2.40 9.65 -1.71
C ILE A 74 1.23 10.62 -1.83
N GLU A 75 0.60 10.65 -3.00
CA GLU A 75 -0.52 11.54 -3.29
C GLU A 75 -1.85 10.97 -2.80
N LYS A 76 -1.99 9.64 -2.93
CA LYS A 76 -3.19 8.93 -2.52
C LYS A 76 -2.84 7.49 -2.17
N LEU A 77 -3.45 6.99 -1.12
CA LEU A 77 -3.47 5.57 -0.80
C LEU A 77 -4.93 5.15 -0.58
N LEU A 78 -5.39 4.21 -1.37
CA LEU A 78 -6.72 3.62 -1.26
C LEU A 78 -6.58 2.17 -0.82
N VAL A 79 -7.32 1.80 0.22
CA VAL A 79 -7.40 0.41 0.69
C VAL A 79 -8.85 -0.06 0.59
N VAL A 80 -9.05 -1.26 0.07
CA VAL A 80 -10.31 -1.98 0.07
C VAL A 80 -10.12 -3.23 0.92
N LEU A 81 -10.99 -3.41 1.90
CA LEU A 81 -10.90 -4.47 2.88
C LEU A 81 -12.17 -5.31 2.88
N ASP A 82 -12.03 -6.62 2.79
CA ASP A 82 -13.06 -7.59 3.13
C ASP A 82 -12.63 -8.33 4.40
N ALA A 83 -13.23 -7.96 5.52
CA ALA A 83 -12.99 -8.55 6.84
C ALA A 83 -14.16 -9.46 7.28
N GLY A 84 -14.99 -9.88 6.34
CA GLY A 84 -16.19 -10.65 6.61
C GLY A 84 -17.21 -9.83 7.43
N ARG A 85 -17.65 -10.35 8.58
CA ARG A 85 -18.65 -9.66 9.40
C ARG A 85 -18.04 -8.53 10.23
N VAL A 86 -18.21 -7.29 9.79
CA VAL A 86 -17.77 -6.10 10.51
C VAL A 86 -18.83 -5.66 11.51
N ILE A 87 -18.50 -5.63 12.81
CA ILE A 87 -19.40 -5.22 13.88
C ILE A 87 -19.47 -3.68 13.97
N ASN A 88 -18.33 -3.02 13.91
CA ASN A 88 -18.23 -1.56 13.93
C ASN A 88 -17.39 -1.07 12.74
N PRO A 89 -18.04 -0.56 11.67
CA PRO A 89 -17.32 -0.09 10.47
C PRO A 89 -16.36 1.07 10.74
N HIS A 90 -16.69 1.96 11.65
CA HIS A 90 -15.84 3.10 12.00
C HIS A 90 -14.53 2.62 12.63
N THR A 91 -14.61 1.79 13.65
CA THR A 91 -13.41 1.21 14.28
C THR A 91 -12.59 0.38 13.29
N ALA A 92 -13.24 -0.36 12.39
CA ALA A 92 -12.52 -1.12 11.35
C ALA A 92 -11.74 -0.19 10.40
N ALA A 93 -12.32 0.94 10.01
CA ALA A 93 -11.64 1.94 9.20
C ALA A 93 -10.43 2.54 9.93
N GLU A 94 -10.58 2.95 11.19
CA GLU A 94 -9.49 3.49 12.02
C GLU A 94 -8.34 2.47 12.19
N GLN A 95 -8.66 1.18 12.37
CA GLN A 95 -7.65 0.12 12.43
C GLN A 95 -6.90 -0.03 11.10
N CYS A 96 -7.62 0.04 9.99
CA CYS A 96 -7.03 -0.01 8.66
C CYS A 96 -6.08 1.18 8.43
N GLU A 97 -6.52 2.41 8.73
CA GLU A 97 -5.71 3.62 8.61
C GLU A 97 -4.45 3.56 9.48
N GLY A 98 -4.59 3.10 10.73
CA GLY A 98 -3.47 2.90 11.65
C GLY A 98 -2.44 1.90 11.09
N SER A 99 -2.90 0.77 10.55
CA SER A 99 -2.05 -0.24 9.92
C SER A 99 -1.29 0.32 8.72
N VAL A 100 -1.98 1.10 7.88
CA VAL A 100 -1.35 1.78 6.73
C VAL A 100 -0.23 2.72 7.16
N CYS A 101 -0.43 3.49 8.23
CA CYS A 101 0.59 4.39 8.77
C CYS A 101 1.83 3.63 9.24
N TRP A 102 1.66 2.48 9.89
CA TRP A 102 2.74 1.62 10.31
C TRP A 102 3.52 1.05 9.13
N GLU A 103 2.83 0.49 8.14
CA GLU A 103 3.46 -0.10 6.96
C GLU A 103 4.17 0.94 6.10
N LEU A 104 3.62 2.15 5.97
CA LEU A 104 4.31 3.26 5.31
C LEU A 104 5.59 3.65 6.06
N SER A 105 5.57 3.62 7.38
CA SER A 105 6.77 3.89 8.19
C SER A 105 7.85 2.85 7.90
N HIS A 106 7.51 1.57 7.89
CA HIS A 106 8.43 0.48 7.56
C HIS A 106 8.97 0.59 6.14
N ALA A 107 8.09 0.86 5.16
CA ALA A 107 8.49 0.93 3.76
C ALA A 107 9.35 2.15 3.40
N TRP A 108 9.20 3.26 4.12
CA TRP A 108 9.78 4.54 3.73
C TRP A 108 10.95 5.00 4.61
N THR A 109 10.84 4.85 5.92
CA THR A 109 11.81 5.38 6.87
C THR A 109 12.41 4.33 7.79
N GLY A 110 11.71 3.24 8.03
CA GLY A 110 12.13 2.16 8.89
C GLY A 110 13.24 1.36 8.24
N GLY A 111 14.38 1.28 8.91
CA GLY A 111 15.49 0.45 8.47
C GLY A 111 16.39 0.13 9.66
N LEU A 112 16.81 -1.14 9.76
CA LEU A 112 17.84 -1.55 10.68
C LEU A 112 19.15 -1.73 9.91
N GLU A 113 20.16 -0.99 10.31
CA GLU A 113 21.51 -1.11 9.75
C GLU A 113 22.30 -2.13 10.58
N LEU A 114 23.00 -3.02 9.87
CA LEU A 114 23.82 -4.06 10.49
C LEU A 114 25.28 -3.85 10.11
N GLU A 115 26.12 -3.58 11.11
CA GLU A 115 27.57 -3.47 10.92
C GLU A 115 28.30 -4.44 11.86
N GLY A 116 29.22 -5.24 11.33
CA GLY A 116 30.02 -6.19 12.10
C GLY A 116 29.19 -7.18 12.93
N GLY A 117 27.97 -7.55 12.47
CA GLY A 117 27.05 -8.45 13.15
C GLY A 117 26.27 -7.82 14.32
N ARG A 118 26.25 -6.48 14.42
CA ARG A 118 25.52 -5.73 15.44
C ARG A 118 24.61 -4.68 14.79
N PHE A 119 23.45 -4.43 15.38
CA PHE A 119 22.59 -3.34 14.96
C PHE A 119 23.20 -1.99 15.33
N VAL A 120 23.24 -1.08 14.36
CA VAL A 120 23.66 0.32 14.54
C VAL A 120 22.54 1.12 15.20
N ASN A 121 21.30 0.85 14.78
CA ASN A 121 20.10 1.47 15.34
C ASN A 121 19.68 0.74 16.60
N THR A 122 20.17 1.18 17.75
CA THR A 122 19.99 0.48 19.04
C THR A 122 18.90 1.08 19.91
N ASN A 123 18.35 2.25 19.56
CA ASN A 123 17.38 2.95 20.39
C ASN A 123 16.44 3.83 19.54
N PHE A 124 15.37 4.36 20.14
CA PHE A 124 14.34 5.17 19.51
C PHE A 124 14.84 6.49 18.89
N ASP A 125 15.96 7.02 19.34
CA ASP A 125 16.61 8.21 18.78
C ASP A 125 17.33 7.94 17.46
N THR A 126 17.72 6.69 17.23
CA THR A 126 18.44 6.24 16.03
C THR A 126 17.55 5.47 15.04
N TYR A 127 16.34 5.07 15.45
CA TYR A 127 15.35 4.43 14.58
C TYR A 127 14.33 5.44 14.07
N ASN A 128 14.33 5.66 12.76
CA ASN A 128 13.48 6.66 12.14
C ASN A 128 12.06 6.13 11.90
N LEU A 129 11.07 6.78 12.51
CA LEU A 129 9.64 6.57 12.25
C LEU A 129 9.07 7.67 11.35
N LEU A 130 8.02 7.32 10.61
CA LEU A 130 7.28 8.30 9.82
C LEU A 130 6.60 9.31 10.76
N ARG A 131 6.79 10.60 10.49
CA ARG A 131 6.22 11.69 11.29
C ARG A 131 4.85 12.09 10.75
N ILE A 132 3.93 12.52 11.63
CA ILE A 132 2.55 12.96 11.32
C ILE A 132 2.53 14.00 10.19
N CYS A 133 3.47 14.94 10.16
CA CYS A 133 3.57 15.95 9.10
C CYS A 133 3.78 15.39 7.68
N ARG A 134 4.12 14.11 7.55
CA ARG A 134 4.22 13.43 6.25
C ARG A 134 2.98 12.58 5.93
N LEU A 135 2.14 12.30 6.94
CA LEU A 135 0.92 11.51 6.80
C LEU A 135 -0.29 12.34 6.34
N THR A 136 -0.34 13.62 6.69
CA THR A 136 -1.46 14.52 6.37
C THR A 136 -1.66 14.74 4.86
N ALA A 137 -0.71 14.36 4.03
CA ALA A 137 -0.84 14.41 2.57
C ALA A 137 -1.47 13.15 1.97
N ALA A 138 -1.66 12.07 2.74
CA ALA A 138 -2.07 10.76 2.22
C ALA A 138 -3.51 10.35 2.58
N THR A 139 -4.19 11.13 3.45
CA THR A 139 -5.53 10.80 3.99
C THR A 139 -6.58 11.82 3.61
N SER A 140 -6.87 11.97 2.33
CA SER A 140 -8.01 12.78 1.86
C SER A 140 -8.76 12.09 0.74
#